data_2c0dc238e30f5e5df88cfcc474f21b09
#
_entry.id   2c0dc238e30f5e5df88cfcc474f21b09
#
_cell.length_a   1.000
_cell.length_b   1.000
_cell.length_c   1.000
_cell.angle_alpha   90.00
_cell.angle_beta   90.00
_cell.angle_gamma   90.00
#
_symmetry.space_group_name_H-M   'P 1'
#
loop_
_entity.id
_entity.type
_entity.pdbx_description
1 polymer ?
#
loop_
_entity_poly.entity_id
_entity_poly.type
_entity_poly.pdbx_seq_one_letter_code
_entity_poly.pdbx_strand_id
1 'polypeptide(L)'
;PFFFNDTATTEIYTLSLHDALPIFLASAANWVVLVCGSEGYGNYRHHADIAHAYQIVKAGGVDPDHIITMMYNDVPFATSNPFPGKLYNHPGDDVPDVYEGVVVDYEKKEVSPENLIKVLTGDESTGKKVLKSTKEDNVFLFFSDHGGPDILALPGGYLHSKDLLDAINTMHEKEMYNKFVLYIEACFSGSMFLKLPDNLNVVAVTAANDQESSWGWYCGSEAVVKGKSLGTCLGDEFSVYWMEDADKGEQKTETLDEQFKRLVKGVTKSHVMRYGDVSFKEDVIGEFIGYPKSRNAVPYQHSFEQWDSRDNEMLFRLYMAQHTTGKEQKKWQQLYEEEVASRKAIDRYFNALAKEAKYYQMPEPVENTECYARAIKQFEDIMGRSDYSLKYFNVFANMCNENPLAFSGY
;
A
#
# COMPACT_ATOMS: atom_id res chain seq x y z
N PRO A 1 5.18 -89.68 35.03
CA PRO A 1 6.25 -88.73 34.91
C PRO A 1 6.49 -88.38 33.44
N PHE A 2 6.20 -87.31 33.01
CA PHE A 2 6.89 -86.66 31.88
C PHE A 2 6.61 -85.17 31.90
N PHE A 3 7.66 -84.45 32.06
CA PHE A 3 7.77 -83.02 31.97
C PHE A 3 7.65 -82.60 30.48
N PHE A 4 6.92 -81.53 30.18
CA PHE A 4 7.24 -80.66 29.07
C PHE A 4 7.12 -79.23 29.54
N ASN A 5 8.25 -78.60 29.44
CA ASN A 5 8.48 -77.15 29.67
C ASN A 5 8.32 -76.45 28.35
N ASP A 6 7.40 -75.54 28.24
CA ASP A 6 7.33 -74.62 27.08
C ASP A 6 7.43 -73.21 27.57
N THR A 7 8.63 -72.64 27.45
CA THR A 7 8.95 -71.25 27.67
C THR A 7 8.60 -70.49 26.42
N ALA A 8 7.47 -69.82 26.45
CA ALA A 8 7.16 -68.80 25.44
C ALA A 8 7.95 -67.50 25.75
N THR A 9 8.97 -67.27 24.95
CA THR A 9 9.73 -65.98 24.95
C THR A 9 8.90 -64.92 24.35
N THR A 10 8.37 -64.01 25.18
CA THR A 10 7.75 -62.79 24.75
C THR A 10 8.85 -61.78 24.43
N GLU A 11 9.13 -61.55 23.14
CA GLU A 11 9.99 -60.43 22.71
C GLU A 11 9.25 -59.13 22.95
N ILE A 12 9.65 -58.40 23.97
CA ILE A 12 9.22 -56.98 24.20
C ILE A 12 10.07 -56.13 23.32
N TYR A 13 9.51 -55.65 22.20
CA TYR A 13 10.09 -54.56 21.42
C TYR A 13 9.97 -53.28 22.24
N THR A 14 11.05 -52.88 22.88
CA THR A 14 11.21 -51.54 23.43
C THR A 14 11.37 -50.59 22.24
N LEU A 15 10.30 -49.93 21.84
CA LEU A 15 10.37 -48.79 20.98
C LEU A 15 11.20 -47.71 21.68
N SER A 16 12.39 -47.48 21.16
CA SER A 16 13.27 -46.38 21.61
C SER A 16 12.58 -45.07 21.37
N LEU A 17 12.33 -44.30 22.42
CA LEU A 17 11.85 -42.91 22.38
C LEU A 17 12.86 -41.95 21.75
N HIS A 18 13.92 -42.44 21.13
CA HIS A 18 14.97 -41.60 20.53
C HIS A 18 14.79 -41.32 19.04
N ASP A 19 13.78 -41.89 18.37
CA ASP A 19 13.50 -41.67 16.96
C ASP A 19 12.29 -40.74 16.71
N ALA A 20 11.73 -40.14 17.76
CA ALA A 20 10.81 -39.03 17.58
C ALA A 20 11.64 -37.79 17.16
N LEU A 21 11.79 -37.59 15.87
CA LEU A 21 12.17 -36.27 15.36
C LEU A 21 11.26 -35.24 16.04
N PRO A 22 11.82 -34.17 16.64
CA PRO A 22 10.99 -33.12 17.17
C PRO A 22 10.13 -32.61 15.99
N ILE A 23 8.82 -32.82 16.07
CA ILE A 23 7.87 -32.11 15.24
C ILE A 23 8.04 -30.66 15.69
N PHE A 24 8.88 -29.90 15.00
CA PHE A 24 8.83 -28.46 15.07
C PHE A 24 7.44 -28.10 14.52
N LEU A 25 6.50 -27.92 15.42
CA LEU A 25 5.32 -27.14 15.11
C LEU A 25 5.89 -25.76 14.76
N ALA A 26 6.01 -25.46 13.46
CA ALA A 26 6.30 -24.11 13.01
C ALA A 26 5.22 -23.24 13.65
N SER A 27 5.60 -22.35 14.54
CA SER A 27 4.65 -21.37 15.06
C SER A 27 4.21 -20.52 13.87
N ALA A 28 2.91 -20.23 13.78
CA ALA A 28 2.36 -19.31 12.79
C ALA A 28 3.24 -18.06 12.72
N ALA A 29 3.66 -17.70 11.52
CA ALA A 29 4.49 -16.54 11.26
C ALA A 29 3.64 -15.40 10.71
N ASN A 30 4.11 -14.18 10.91
CA ASN A 30 3.58 -13.00 10.22
C ASN A 30 4.47 -12.70 9.02
N TRP A 31 3.86 -12.60 7.86
CA TRP A 31 4.47 -12.11 6.63
C TRP A 31 3.93 -10.74 6.27
N VAL A 32 4.82 -9.84 5.88
CA VAL A 32 4.46 -8.45 5.60
C VAL A 32 4.98 -8.03 4.25
N VAL A 33 4.11 -7.43 3.42
CA VAL A 33 4.45 -6.82 2.13
C VAL A 33 4.16 -5.33 2.21
N LEU A 34 5.19 -4.50 2.03
CA LEU A 34 5.11 -3.04 2.09
C LEU A 34 5.39 -2.48 0.70
N VAL A 35 4.47 -1.71 0.14
CA VAL A 35 4.55 -1.23 -1.24
C VAL A 35 4.39 0.29 -1.32
N CYS A 36 5.49 0.98 -1.67
CA CYS A 36 5.46 2.38 -2.08
C CYS A 36 5.41 2.45 -3.61
N GLY A 37 4.27 2.84 -4.14
CA GLY A 37 4.01 2.80 -5.58
C GLY A 37 4.49 4.02 -6.36
N SER A 38 5.15 5.03 -5.74
CA SER A 38 5.45 6.31 -6.38
C SER A 38 6.94 6.64 -6.46
N GLU A 39 7.27 7.62 -7.31
CA GLU A 39 8.59 8.22 -7.46
C GLU A 39 8.51 9.74 -7.37
N GLY A 40 9.63 10.39 -7.07
CA GLY A 40 9.74 11.84 -7.00
C GLY A 40 9.41 12.46 -5.64
N TYR A 41 10.08 13.59 -5.36
CA TYR A 41 10.02 14.22 -4.04
C TYR A 41 8.64 14.80 -3.68
N GLY A 42 7.81 15.17 -4.64
CA GLY A 42 6.41 15.56 -4.40
C GLY A 42 5.56 14.43 -3.79
N ASN A 43 6.00 13.19 -3.96
CA ASN A 43 5.41 11.97 -3.39
C ASN A 43 6.13 11.48 -2.12
N TYR A 44 6.83 12.38 -1.42
CA TYR A 44 7.58 12.10 -0.18
C TYR A 44 6.77 11.28 0.83
N ARG A 45 5.52 11.61 1.03
CA ARG A 45 4.60 11.02 1.99
C ARG A 45 4.47 9.51 1.87
N HIS A 46 4.35 8.98 0.64
CA HIS A 46 4.23 7.54 0.40
C HIS A 46 5.48 6.77 0.84
N HIS A 47 6.67 7.33 0.58
CA HIS A 47 7.92 6.75 1.05
C HIS A 47 8.03 6.79 2.58
N ALA A 48 7.60 7.88 3.20
CA ALA A 48 7.61 8.04 4.64
C ALA A 48 6.60 7.10 5.32
N ASP A 49 5.42 6.91 4.75
CA ASP A 49 4.41 5.96 5.22
C ASP A 49 4.94 4.53 5.22
N ILE A 50 5.52 4.09 4.11
CA ILE A 50 6.08 2.73 4.00
C ILE A 50 7.27 2.54 4.94
N ALA A 51 8.15 3.54 5.05
CA ALA A 51 9.28 3.50 5.98
C ALA A 51 8.80 3.42 7.45
N HIS A 52 7.74 4.16 7.81
CA HIS A 52 7.17 4.11 9.16
C HIS A 52 6.50 2.75 9.43
N ALA A 53 5.71 2.23 8.49
CA ALA A 53 5.13 0.89 8.60
C ALA A 53 6.22 -0.18 8.79
N TYR A 54 7.36 -0.06 8.09
CA TYR A 54 8.51 -0.94 8.28
C TYR A 54 9.03 -0.90 9.73
N GLN A 55 9.14 0.29 10.34
CA GLN A 55 9.54 0.41 11.75
C GLN A 55 8.52 -0.26 12.69
N ILE A 56 7.22 -0.11 12.42
CA ILE A 56 6.16 -0.72 13.23
C ILE A 56 6.28 -2.24 13.22
N VAL A 57 6.33 -2.88 12.05
CA VAL A 57 6.37 -4.34 11.94
C VAL A 57 7.68 -4.92 12.46
N LYS A 58 8.80 -4.23 12.24
CA LYS A 58 10.11 -4.58 12.80
C LYS A 58 10.10 -4.52 14.33
N ALA A 59 9.57 -3.43 14.92
CA ALA A 59 9.42 -3.28 16.36
C ALA A 59 8.41 -4.30 16.94
N GLY A 60 7.41 -4.70 16.16
CA GLY A 60 6.47 -5.77 16.46
C GLY A 60 7.12 -7.16 16.56
N GLY A 61 8.36 -7.30 16.09
CA GLY A 61 9.12 -8.55 16.13
C GLY A 61 8.82 -9.47 14.94
N VAL A 62 8.28 -8.94 13.85
CA VAL A 62 8.19 -9.68 12.58
C VAL A 62 9.62 -9.97 12.12
N ASP A 63 9.87 -11.22 11.71
CA ASP A 63 11.17 -11.63 11.21
C ASP A 63 11.56 -10.78 9.98
N PRO A 64 12.74 -10.17 9.92
CA PRO A 64 13.18 -9.39 8.75
C PRO A 64 13.14 -10.17 7.44
N ASP A 65 13.30 -11.49 7.48
CA ASP A 65 13.18 -12.35 6.30
C ASP A 65 11.73 -12.49 5.81
N HIS A 66 10.75 -12.17 6.67
CA HIS A 66 9.32 -12.16 6.35
C HIS A 66 8.79 -10.77 5.99
N ILE A 67 9.62 -9.74 5.99
CA ILE A 67 9.25 -8.39 5.53
C ILE A 67 9.76 -8.22 4.11
N ILE A 68 8.86 -7.94 3.17
CA ILE A 68 9.18 -7.67 1.76
C ILE A 68 8.82 -6.22 1.47
N THR A 69 9.82 -5.41 1.09
CA THR A 69 9.61 -3.99 0.83
C THR A 69 9.87 -3.67 -0.64
N MET A 70 8.86 -3.09 -1.28
CA MET A 70 8.90 -2.61 -2.66
C MET A 70 8.79 -1.08 -2.63
N MET A 71 9.86 -0.35 -3.00
CA MET A 71 9.91 1.11 -2.93
C MET A 71 10.80 1.63 -4.05
N TYR A 72 10.38 2.70 -4.76
CA TYR A 72 11.24 3.31 -5.80
C TYR A 72 12.58 3.82 -5.24
N ASN A 73 12.56 4.25 -3.99
CA ASN A 73 13.73 4.56 -3.16
C ASN A 73 14.59 5.76 -3.63
N ASP A 74 13.98 6.75 -4.28
CA ASP A 74 14.66 7.98 -4.71
C ASP A 74 14.51 9.13 -3.69
N VAL A 75 13.39 9.20 -2.97
CA VAL A 75 13.03 10.32 -2.08
C VAL A 75 14.02 10.55 -0.94
N PRO A 76 14.55 9.53 -0.24
CA PRO A 76 15.56 9.75 0.80
C PRO A 76 16.79 10.48 0.28
N PHE A 77 17.14 10.28 -0.99
CA PHE A 77 18.34 10.79 -1.64
C PHE A 77 18.08 11.95 -2.60
N ALA A 78 16.85 12.44 -2.67
CA ALA A 78 16.46 13.56 -3.51
C ALA A 78 17.20 14.84 -3.09
N THR A 79 17.63 15.65 -4.06
CA THR A 79 18.31 16.93 -3.79
C THR A 79 17.43 17.93 -3.05
N SER A 80 16.11 17.80 -3.15
CA SER A 80 15.14 18.60 -2.41
C SER A 80 14.98 18.16 -0.95
N ASN A 81 15.48 16.98 -0.57
CA ASN A 81 15.39 16.50 0.79
C ASN A 81 16.41 17.23 1.69
N PRO A 82 15.98 18.04 2.67
CA PRO A 82 16.89 18.76 3.56
C PRO A 82 17.63 17.84 4.55
N PHE A 83 17.28 16.53 4.58
CA PHE A 83 17.88 15.50 5.41
C PHE A 83 18.29 14.29 4.54
N PRO A 84 19.39 14.38 3.78
CA PRO A 84 19.82 13.31 2.89
C PRO A 84 19.92 11.94 3.57
N GLY A 85 19.29 10.92 3.01
CA GLY A 85 19.26 9.56 3.53
C GLY A 85 18.31 9.34 4.71
N LYS A 86 17.38 10.28 4.97
CA LYS A 86 16.41 10.20 6.06
C LYS A 86 14.99 10.52 5.59
N LEU A 87 14.02 9.94 6.28
CA LEU A 87 12.59 10.26 6.13
C LEU A 87 11.95 10.49 7.50
N TYR A 88 10.94 11.36 7.51
CA TYR A 88 10.15 11.69 8.70
C TYR A 88 8.67 11.67 8.33
N ASN A 89 7.87 10.98 9.11
CA ASN A 89 6.43 10.85 8.87
C ASN A 89 5.58 11.70 9.82
N HIS A 90 6.24 12.54 10.64
CA HIS A 90 5.61 13.44 11.59
C HIS A 90 6.43 14.74 11.70
N PRO A 91 5.78 15.92 11.83
CA PRO A 91 6.48 17.18 12.09
C PRO A 91 7.01 17.25 13.53
N GLY A 92 8.03 18.08 13.75
CA GLY A 92 8.57 18.38 15.07
C GLY A 92 10.09 18.24 15.16
N ASP A 93 10.63 18.59 16.34
CA ASP A 93 12.07 18.59 16.57
C ASP A 93 12.59 17.24 17.09
N ASP A 94 11.77 16.53 17.85
CA ASP A 94 12.13 15.26 18.49
C ASP A 94 11.37 14.08 17.85
N VAL A 95 11.51 13.96 16.53
CA VAL A 95 10.85 12.92 15.75
C VAL A 95 11.87 11.92 15.19
N PRO A 96 11.54 10.62 15.14
CA PRO A 96 12.45 9.59 14.65
C PRO A 96 12.62 9.67 13.13
N ASP A 97 13.82 9.28 12.68
CA ASP A 97 14.09 8.95 11.28
C ASP A 97 13.45 7.59 10.99
N VAL A 98 12.36 7.58 10.23
CA VAL A 98 11.64 6.33 9.90
C VAL A 98 12.33 5.51 8.82
N TYR A 99 13.31 6.08 8.10
CA TYR A 99 14.06 5.36 7.05
C TYR A 99 15.26 4.58 7.61
N GLU A 100 15.64 4.79 8.85
CA GLU A 100 16.81 4.14 9.45
C GLU A 100 16.68 2.60 9.45
N GLY A 101 17.59 1.94 8.74
CA GLY A 101 17.63 0.48 8.66
C GLY A 101 16.47 -0.16 7.89
N VAL A 102 15.77 0.58 7.04
CA VAL A 102 14.82 0.04 6.07
C VAL A 102 15.59 -0.77 5.03
N VAL A 103 15.16 -1.99 4.79
CA VAL A 103 15.68 -2.86 3.73
C VAL A 103 14.69 -2.84 2.57
N VAL A 104 15.14 -2.47 1.38
CA VAL A 104 14.32 -2.42 0.17
C VAL A 104 14.69 -3.61 -0.72
N ASP A 105 13.72 -4.49 -0.99
CA ASP A 105 13.92 -5.70 -1.79
C ASP A 105 13.73 -5.45 -3.28
N TYR A 106 12.79 -4.57 -3.65
CA TYR A 106 12.50 -4.17 -5.04
C TYR A 106 12.60 -2.67 -5.18
N GLU A 107 13.40 -2.19 -6.13
CA GLU A 107 13.65 -0.77 -6.33
C GLU A 107 13.27 -0.29 -7.74
N LYS A 108 13.00 1.00 -7.86
CA LYS A 108 12.76 1.67 -9.16
C LYS A 108 11.64 0.97 -9.95
N LYS A 109 11.90 0.66 -11.22
CA LYS A 109 10.92 0.02 -12.12
C LYS A 109 10.63 -1.45 -11.79
N GLU A 110 11.39 -2.06 -10.87
CA GLU A 110 11.05 -3.37 -10.32
C GLU A 110 9.79 -3.31 -9.43
N VAL A 111 9.44 -2.12 -8.93
CA VAL A 111 8.15 -1.87 -8.26
C VAL A 111 7.09 -1.80 -9.35
N SER A 112 6.57 -2.95 -9.72
CA SER A 112 5.65 -3.13 -10.85
C SER A 112 4.48 -4.05 -10.47
N PRO A 113 3.34 -3.93 -11.18
CA PRO A 113 2.21 -4.83 -10.97
C PRO A 113 2.60 -6.30 -11.14
N GLU A 114 3.39 -6.62 -12.16
CA GLU A 114 3.86 -7.98 -12.41
C GLU A 114 4.67 -8.54 -11.24
N ASN A 115 5.65 -7.78 -10.74
CA ASN A 115 6.47 -8.22 -9.61
C ASN A 115 5.66 -8.29 -8.31
N LEU A 116 4.71 -7.39 -8.07
CA LEU A 116 3.84 -7.47 -6.90
C LEU A 116 2.98 -8.74 -6.92
N ILE A 117 2.40 -9.09 -8.07
CA ILE A 117 1.65 -10.34 -8.22
C ILE A 117 2.56 -11.56 -7.98
N LYS A 118 3.79 -11.56 -8.53
CA LYS A 118 4.77 -12.63 -8.28
C LYS A 118 5.15 -12.74 -6.80
N VAL A 119 5.37 -11.59 -6.13
CA VAL A 119 5.63 -11.56 -4.68
C VAL A 119 4.48 -12.20 -3.92
N LEU A 120 3.24 -11.80 -4.18
CA LEU A 120 2.05 -12.31 -3.50
C LEU A 120 1.83 -13.81 -3.76
N THR A 121 2.03 -14.27 -4.98
CA THR A 121 1.77 -15.67 -5.37
C THR A 121 2.95 -16.62 -5.13
N GLY A 122 4.06 -16.11 -4.54
CA GLY A 122 5.25 -16.91 -4.24
C GLY A 122 6.04 -17.35 -5.47
N ASP A 123 5.96 -16.58 -6.57
CA ASP A 123 6.69 -16.89 -7.81
C ASP A 123 8.15 -16.41 -7.73
N GLU A 124 9.06 -17.36 -7.50
CA GLU A 124 10.50 -17.10 -7.38
C GLU A 124 11.18 -16.68 -8.69
N SER A 125 10.46 -16.63 -9.82
CA SER A 125 11.02 -16.17 -11.10
C SER A 125 11.51 -14.71 -11.06
N THR A 126 11.14 -13.94 -10.05
CA THR A 126 11.70 -12.61 -9.77
C THR A 126 13.20 -12.63 -9.45
N GLY A 127 13.73 -13.77 -8.96
CA GLY A 127 15.09 -13.89 -8.44
C GLY A 127 15.32 -13.13 -7.13
N LYS A 128 14.26 -12.60 -6.49
CA LYS A 128 14.26 -11.82 -5.25
C LYS A 128 13.31 -12.43 -4.22
N LYS A 129 13.19 -11.79 -3.05
CA LYS A 129 12.32 -12.24 -1.96
C LYS A 129 10.85 -12.23 -2.40
N VAL A 130 10.14 -13.33 -2.17
CA VAL A 130 8.70 -13.48 -2.40
C VAL A 130 8.05 -14.10 -1.16
N LEU A 131 6.72 -14.04 -1.06
CA LEU A 131 6.00 -14.74 0.01
C LEU A 131 6.26 -16.25 -0.07
N LYS A 132 6.67 -16.81 1.07
CA LYS A 132 6.78 -18.27 1.31
C LYS A 132 5.90 -18.68 2.47
N SER A 133 4.85 -17.92 2.69
CA SER A 133 3.86 -18.17 3.73
C SER A 133 3.05 -19.42 3.44
N THR A 134 2.52 -20.01 4.49
CA THR A 134 1.73 -21.24 4.49
C THR A 134 0.33 -20.97 5.06
N LYS A 135 -0.55 -21.96 5.03
CA LYS A 135 -1.91 -21.87 5.59
C LYS A 135 -1.96 -21.60 7.11
N GLU A 136 -0.84 -21.70 7.79
CA GLU A 136 -0.75 -21.41 9.23
C GLU A 136 -0.36 -19.95 9.50
N ASP A 137 0.15 -19.23 8.47
CA ASP A 137 0.71 -17.89 8.58
C ASP A 137 -0.31 -16.80 8.30
N ASN A 138 -0.17 -15.66 8.95
CA ASN A 138 -0.93 -14.48 8.63
C ASN A 138 -0.12 -13.57 7.69
N VAL A 139 -0.82 -12.93 6.74
CA VAL A 139 -0.21 -12.00 5.81
C VAL A 139 -0.80 -10.61 6.01
N PHE A 140 0.06 -9.59 6.02
CA PHE A 140 -0.31 -8.17 6.00
C PHE A 140 0.28 -7.50 4.78
N LEU A 141 -0.53 -6.76 4.04
CA LEU A 141 -0.07 -5.91 2.95
C LEU A 141 -0.44 -4.47 3.25
N PHE A 142 0.53 -3.57 3.17
CA PHE A 142 0.30 -2.13 3.18
C PHE A 142 0.82 -1.51 1.89
N PHE A 143 -0.05 -0.77 1.22
CA PHE A 143 0.22 -0.06 -0.03
C PHE A 143 -0.05 1.43 0.18
N SER A 144 0.88 2.29 -0.25
CA SER A 144 0.70 3.75 -0.26
C SER A 144 1.17 4.34 -1.59
N ASP A 145 0.22 4.90 -2.36
CA ASP A 145 0.45 5.62 -3.63
C ASP A 145 -0.85 6.25 -4.15
N HIS A 146 -0.82 6.63 -5.44
CA HIS A 146 -1.97 7.08 -6.20
C HIS A 146 -2.85 5.92 -6.67
N GLY A 147 -4.13 6.22 -6.90
CA GLY A 147 -5.09 5.30 -7.47
C GLY A 147 -6.11 6.00 -8.37
N GLY A 148 -6.79 5.19 -9.15
CA GLY A 148 -7.91 5.58 -9.99
C GLY A 148 -8.99 4.49 -9.95
N PRO A 149 -10.07 4.63 -10.72
CA PRO A 149 -11.10 3.60 -10.80
C PRO A 149 -10.52 2.23 -11.19
N ASP A 150 -10.67 1.24 -10.31
CA ASP A 150 -10.19 -0.15 -10.47
C ASP A 150 -8.67 -0.31 -10.73
N ILE A 151 -7.86 0.70 -10.37
CA ILE A 151 -6.40 0.62 -10.51
C ILE A 151 -5.65 1.24 -9.32
N LEU A 152 -4.49 0.67 -9.01
CA LEU A 152 -3.44 1.27 -8.19
C LEU A 152 -2.24 1.58 -9.07
N ALA A 153 -1.63 2.76 -8.86
CA ALA A 153 -0.44 3.16 -9.60
C ALA A 153 0.82 2.52 -9.01
N LEU A 154 1.76 2.15 -9.89
CA LEU A 154 3.11 1.72 -9.53
C LEU A 154 4.10 2.29 -10.55
N PRO A 155 5.39 2.47 -10.22
CA PRO A 155 6.38 2.98 -11.18
C PRO A 155 6.47 2.16 -12.47
N GLY A 156 6.21 0.86 -12.40
CA GLY A 156 6.20 -0.06 -13.55
C GLY A 156 4.87 -0.21 -14.28
N GLY A 157 3.81 0.51 -13.90
CA GLY A 157 2.49 0.41 -14.56
C GLY A 157 1.31 0.57 -13.61
N TYR A 158 0.18 -0.04 -13.93
CA TYR A 158 -1.02 -0.02 -13.10
C TYR A 158 -1.44 -1.44 -12.70
N LEU A 159 -1.69 -1.65 -11.41
CA LEU A 159 -2.29 -2.88 -10.90
C LEU A 159 -3.81 -2.75 -11.03
N HIS A 160 -4.42 -3.57 -11.85
CA HIS A 160 -5.87 -3.61 -11.97
C HIS A 160 -6.51 -4.41 -10.83
N SER A 161 -7.72 -4.03 -10.42
CA SER A 161 -8.52 -4.74 -9.42
C SER A 161 -8.63 -6.23 -9.75
N LYS A 162 -8.93 -6.55 -11.00
CA LYS A 162 -9.03 -7.95 -11.45
C LYS A 162 -7.76 -8.75 -11.18
N ASP A 163 -6.58 -8.19 -11.49
CA ASP A 163 -5.31 -8.89 -11.35
C ASP A 163 -4.94 -9.12 -9.88
N LEU A 164 -5.27 -8.14 -9.01
CA LEU A 164 -5.09 -8.28 -7.57
C LEU A 164 -6.03 -9.37 -7.00
N LEU A 165 -7.30 -9.37 -7.39
CA LEU A 165 -8.28 -10.38 -6.94
C LEU A 165 -7.92 -11.78 -7.45
N ASP A 166 -7.43 -11.90 -8.68
CA ASP A 166 -6.92 -13.17 -9.24
C ASP A 166 -5.68 -13.67 -8.47
N ALA A 167 -4.79 -12.75 -8.07
CA ALA A 167 -3.65 -13.10 -7.21
C ALA A 167 -4.11 -13.58 -5.82
N ILE A 168 -5.06 -12.91 -5.20
CA ILE A 168 -5.66 -13.32 -3.92
C ILE A 168 -6.29 -14.73 -4.04
N ASN A 169 -7.05 -14.99 -5.09
CA ASN A 169 -7.61 -16.32 -5.34
C ASN A 169 -6.50 -17.38 -5.50
N THR A 170 -5.43 -17.06 -6.25
CA THR A 170 -4.27 -17.95 -6.39
C THR A 170 -3.58 -18.24 -5.05
N MET A 171 -3.42 -17.23 -4.19
CA MET A 171 -2.87 -17.40 -2.85
C MET A 171 -3.77 -18.32 -2.00
N HIS A 172 -5.09 -18.14 -2.08
CA HIS A 172 -6.07 -18.97 -1.38
C HIS A 172 -6.02 -20.44 -1.85
N GLU A 173 -6.03 -20.66 -3.16
CA GLU A 173 -5.93 -22.01 -3.75
C GLU A 173 -4.63 -22.74 -3.41
N LYS A 174 -3.53 -22.00 -3.27
CA LYS A 174 -2.22 -22.52 -2.85
C LYS A 174 -2.06 -22.64 -1.32
N GLU A 175 -3.08 -22.31 -0.55
CA GLU A 175 -3.02 -22.31 0.92
C GLU A 175 -1.84 -21.48 1.47
N MET A 176 -1.67 -20.24 0.95
CA MET A 176 -0.54 -19.37 1.31
C MET A 176 -0.80 -18.46 2.50
N TYR A 177 -1.95 -18.53 3.14
CA TYR A 177 -2.26 -17.77 4.35
C TYR A 177 -3.37 -18.44 5.17
N ASN A 178 -3.34 -18.19 6.47
CA ASN A 178 -4.47 -18.41 7.38
C ASN A 178 -5.48 -17.25 7.24
N LYS A 179 -4.99 -16.02 7.39
CA LYS A 179 -5.74 -14.77 7.22
C LYS A 179 -4.88 -13.73 6.49
N PHE A 180 -5.51 -12.92 5.65
CA PHE A 180 -4.84 -11.88 4.89
C PHE A 180 -5.51 -10.52 5.11
N VAL A 181 -4.76 -9.54 5.60
CA VAL A 181 -5.20 -8.16 5.82
C VAL A 181 -4.48 -7.24 4.85
N LEU A 182 -5.24 -6.41 4.13
CA LEU A 182 -4.72 -5.39 3.24
C LEU A 182 -5.13 -3.99 3.72
N TYR A 183 -4.15 -3.08 3.80
CA TYR A 183 -4.38 -1.66 4.02
C TYR A 183 -3.93 -0.90 2.77
N ILE A 184 -4.83 -0.12 2.18
CA ILE A 184 -4.59 0.55 0.89
C ILE A 184 -4.81 2.06 1.05
N GLU A 185 -3.71 2.79 1.01
CA GLU A 185 -3.70 4.24 0.93
C GLU A 185 -3.65 4.66 -0.53
N ALA A 186 -4.78 5.01 -1.10
CA ALA A 186 -4.87 5.53 -2.47
C ALA A 186 -6.22 6.20 -2.72
N CYS A 187 -6.26 7.12 -3.68
CA CYS A 187 -7.52 7.61 -4.25
C CYS A 187 -8.31 6.46 -4.87
N PHE A 188 -9.63 6.46 -4.79
CA PHE A 188 -10.53 5.40 -5.30
C PHE A 188 -10.20 3.99 -4.79
N SER A 189 -9.43 3.87 -3.71
CA SER A 189 -8.93 2.57 -3.23
C SER A 189 -10.04 1.54 -2.97
N GLY A 190 -11.25 1.97 -2.61
CA GLY A 190 -12.41 1.10 -2.47
C GLY A 190 -12.80 0.39 -3.76
N SER A 191 -12.55 0.98 -4.94
CA SER A 191 -12.88 0.37 -6.23
C SER A 191 -12.14 -0.95 -6.48
N MET A 192 -10.97 -1.12 -5.87
CA MET A 192 -10.17 -2.34 -5.99
C MET A 192 -10.85 -3.58 -5.42
N PHE A 193 -11.82 -3.42 -4.51
CA PHE A 193 -12.36 -4.51 -3.69
C PHE A 193 -13.87 -4.71 -3.79
N LEU A 194 -14.56 -4.03 -4.71
CA LEU A 194 -16.00 -4.17 -4.90
C LEU A 194 -16.43 -5.62 -5.23
N LYS A 195 -15.54 -6.41 -5.81
CA LYS A 195 -15.75 -7.83 -6.16
C LYS A 195 -14.98 -8.80 -5.25
N LEU A 196 -14.40 -8.34 -4.13
CA LEU A 196 -13.71 -9.23 -3.19
C LEU A 196 -14.72 -10.14 -2.48
N PRO A 197 -14.60 -11.48 -2.60
CA PRO A 197 -15.49 -12.40 -1.88
C PRO A 197 -15.33 -12.31 -0.36
N ASP A 198 -16.38 -12.64 0.36
CA ASP A 198 -16.45 -12.60 1.84
C ASP A 198 -16.15 -13.96 2.52
N ASN A 199 -15.58 -14.91 1.80
CA ASN A 199 -15.31 -16.28 2.25
C ASN A 199 -13.88 -16.76 1.97
N LEU A 200 -12.94 -15.82 1.80
CA LEU A 200 -11.54 -16.14 1.50
C LEU A 200 -10.60 -15.91 2.68
N ASN A 201 -11.08 -15.59 3.87
CA ASN A 201 -10.27 -15.13 5.01
C ASN A 201 -9.41 -13.89 4.66
N VAL A 202 -9.95 -12.98 3.85
CA VAL A 202 -9.28 -11.77 3.40
C VAL A 202 -10.11 -10.54 3.76
N VAL A 203 -9.50 -9.56 4.40
CA VAL A 203 -10.11 -8.26 4.65
C VAL A 203 -9.23 -7.14 4.09
N ALA A 204 -9.86 -6.21 3.38
CA ALA A 204 -9.21 -5.00 2.91
C ALA A 204 -9.80 -3.76 3.60
N VAL A 205 -8.94 -2.88 4.09
CA VAL A 205 -9.30 -1.55 4.61
C VAL A 205 -8.68 -0.50 3.71
N THR A 206 -9.50 0.44 3.24
CA THR A 206 -9.08 1.44 2.24
C THR A 206 -9.25 2.86 2.76
N ALA A 207 -8.32 3.74 2.39
CA ALA A 207 -8.30 5.16 2.78
C ALA A 207 -9.49 5.95 2.23
N ALA A 208 -10.01 5.53 1.08
CA ALA A 208 -11.10 6.19 0.37
C ALA A 208 -12.11 5.15 -0.12
N ASN A 209 -13.34 5.59 -0.40
CA ASN A 209 -14.32 4.78 -1.11
C ASN A 209 -13.94 4.68 -2.61
N ASP A 210 -14.83 4.16 -3.43
CA ASP A 210 -14.63 3.96 -4.87
C ASP A 210 -14.80 5.23 -5.73
N GLN A 211 -15.08 6.40 -5.11
CA GLN A 211 -15.48 7.62 -5.81
C GLN A 211 -14.70 8.88 -5.45
N GLU A 212 -13.73 8.79 -4.52
CA GLU A 212 -13.09 9.98 -3.95
C GLU A 212 -11.56 9.89 -3.86
N SER A 213 -10.95 11.04 -3.60
CA SER A 213 -9.51 11.15 -3.34
C SER A 213 -9.16 10.69 -1.93
N SER A 214 -7.94 10.20 -1.75
CA SER A 214 -7.22 10.20 -0.47
C SER A 214 -6.48 11.54 -0.28
N TRP A 215 -5.92 11.77 0.92
CA TRP A 215 -5.40 13.08 1.30
C TRP A 215 -4.04 12.99 1.97
N GLY A 216 -3.12 13.85 1.53
CA GLY A 216 -1.87 14.08 2.20
C GLY A 216 -2.06 14.81 3.53
N TRP A 217 -1.18 14.51 4.48
CA TRP A 217 -1.23 14.95 5.87
C TRP A 217 0.08 15.58 6.30
N TYR A 218 0.04 16.55 7.22
CA TYR A 218 1.20 17.35 7.62
C TYR A 218 1.88 18.02 6.42
N CYS A 219 1.13 18.81 5.67
CA CYS A 219 1.56 19.38 4.40
C CYS A 219 2.12 20.80 4.53
N GLY A 220 2.84 21.25 3.51
CA GLY A 220 3.20 22.65 3.30
C GLY A 220 3.90 23.30 4.48
N SER A 221 3.25 24.27 5.12
CA SER A 221 3.80 25.01 6.27
C SER A 221 3.94 24.16 7.55
N GLU A 222 3.18 23.07 7.66
CA GLU A 222 3.29 22.13 8.78
C GLU A 222 4.42 21.12 8.62
N ALA A 223 4.88 20.88 7.38
CA ALA A 223 5.94 19.93 7.09
C ALA A 223 7.32 20.43 7.57
N VAL A 224 7.41 20.75 8.86
CA VAL A 224 8.64 21.26 9.50
C VAL A 224 9.20 20.22 10.44
N VAL A 225 10.43 19.78 10.17
CA VAL A 225 11.17 18.80 10.97
C VAL A 225 12.49 19.43 11.39
N LYS A 226 12.77 19.42 12.69
CA LYS A 226 14.05 19.94 13.24
C LYS A 226 14.38 21.34 12.70
N GLY A 227 13.35 22.19 12.64
CA GLY A 227 13.45 23.56 12.15
C GLY A 227 13.63 23.75 10.65
N LYS A 228 13.55 22.67 9.84
CA LYS A 228 13.62 22.75 8.37
C LYS A 228 12.28 22.35 7.75
N SER A 229 11.81 23.15 6.79
CA SER A 229 10.64 22.80 6.01
C SER A 229 10.99 21.80 4.90
N LEU A 230 10.11 20.82 4.70
CA LEU A 230 10.20 19.85 3.62
C LEU A 230 9.38 20.28 2.38
N GLY A 231 8.43 21.22 2.53
CA GLY A 231 7.67 21.81 1.44
C GLY A 231 6.67 20.88 0.73
N THR A 232 6.45 19.69 1.28
CA THR A 232 5.54 18.66 0.76
C THR A 232 4.66 18.13 1.89
N CYS A 233 3.99 16.99 1.76
CA CYS A 233 3.32 16.31 2.87
C CYS A 233 4.24 15.25 3.48
N LEU A 234 4.19 15.07 4.80
CA LEU A 234 5.01 14.09 5.52
C LEU A 234 4.40 12.69 5.54
N GLY A 235 3.08 12.56 5.40
CA GLY A 235 2.35 11.31 5.35
C GLY A 235 1.00 11.49 4.68
N ASP A 236 0.21 10.43 4.62
CA ASP A 236 -1.18 10.43 4.18
C ASP A 236 -2.13 10.25 5.36
N GLU A 237 -3.35 10.80 5.29
CA GLU A 237 -4.24 10.89 6.45
C GLU A 237 -4.57 9.50 7.03
N PHE A 238 -5.05 8.56 6.22
CA PHE A 238 -5.36 7.21 6.68
C PHE A 238 -4.11 6.49 7.22
N SER A 239 -3.00 6.60 6.52
CA SER A 239 -1.73 5.95 6.86
C SER A 239 -1.20 6.45 8.21
N VAL A 240 -1.14 7.76 8.41
CA VAL A 240 -0.71 8.36 9.67
C VAL A 240 -1.61 7.92 10.82
N TYR A 241 -2.93 7.89 10.62
CA TYR A 241 -3.87 7.49 11.67
C TYR A 241 -3.65 6.05 12.14
N TRP A 242 -3.53 5.07 11.24
CA TRP A 242 -3.32 3.68 11.67
C TRP A 242 -1.93 3.45 12.26
N MET A 243 -0.90 4.16 11.74
CA MET A 243 0.46 4.00 12.23
C MET A 243 0.68 4.65 13.60
N GLU A 244 0.17 5.86 13.81
CA GLU A 244 0.23 6.51 15.12
C GLU A 244 -0.62 5.77 16.17
N ASP A 245 -1.70 5.11 15.75
CA ASP A 245 -2.46 4.24 16.62
C ASP A 245 -1.64 2.99 17.00
N ALA A 246 -1.00 2.34 16.03
CA ALA A 246 -0.08 1.24 16.30
C ALA A 246 1.11 1.65 17.19
N ASP A 247 1.58 2.89 17.09
CA ASP A 247 2.68 3.43 17.91
C ASP A 247 2.32 3.53 19.41
N LYS A 248 1.05 3.57 19.76
CA LYS A 248 0.59 3.53 21.16
C LYS A 248 0.90 2.19 21.85
N GLY A 249 1.12 1.12 21.08
CA GLY A 249 1.53 -0.17 21.61
C GLY A 249 0.38 -1.05 22.08
N GLU A 250 -0.86 -0.81 21.61
CA GLU A 250 -2.06 -1.54 22.02
C GLU A 250 -2.32 -2.82 21.19
N GLN A 251 -1.41 -3.24 20.30
CA GLN A 251 -1.58 -4.36 19.37
C GLN A 251 -1.94 -5.70 20.00
N LYS A 252 -1.74 -5.86 21.30
CA LYS A 252 -2.12 -7.08 22.04
C LYS A 252 -3.60 -7.17 22.37
N THR A 253 -4.28 -6.05 22.36
CA THR A 253 -5.66 -5.94 22.85
C THR A 253 -6.58 -5.29 21.84
N GLU A 254 -6.07 -4.44 20.98
CA GLU A 254 -6.84 -3.76 19.94
C GLU A 254 -7.19 -4.74 18.82
N THR A 255 -8.48 -4.87 18.54
CA THR A 255 -8.98 -5.69 17.44
C THR A 255 -8.96 -4.95 16.11
N LEU A 256 -9.01 -5.68 15.00
CA LEU A 256 -9.20 -5.11 13.67
C LEU A 256 -10.46 -4.24 13.58
N ASP A 257 -11.54 -4.62 14.29
CA ASP A 257 -12.78 -3.85 14.29
C ASP A 257 -12.67 -2.55 15.11
N GLU A 258 -11.96 -2.58 16.23
CA GLU A 258 -11.71 -1.38 17.04
C GLU A 258 -10.84 -0.39 16.29
N GLN A 259 -9.74 -0.84 15.67
CA GLN A 259 -8.91 0.02 14.85
C GLN A 259 -9.67 0.58 13.65
N PHE A 260 -10.44 -0.24 12.92
CA PHE A 260 -11.29 0.24 11.83
C PHE A 260 -12.24 1.34 12.27
N LYS A 261 -12.93 1.18 13.43
CA LYS A 261 -13.82 2.22 13.97
C LYS A 261 -13.07 3.51 14.34
N ARG A 262 -11.85 3.40 14.85
CA ARG A 262 -10.99 4.58 15.11
C ARG A 262 -10.61 5.28 13.83
N LEU A 263 -10.23 4.53 12.78
CA LEU A 263 -9.92 5.08 11.47
C LEU A 263 -11.12 5.79 10.84
N VAL A 264 -12.30 5.17 10.84
CA VAL A 264 -13.54 5.80 10.34
C VAL A 264 -13.88 7.10 11.08
N LYS A 265 -13.56 7.17 12.36
CA LYS A 265 -13.80 8.39 13.16
C LYS A 265 -12.72 9.45 12.96
N GLY A 266 -11.48 9.03 12.78
CA GLY A 266 -10.29 9.89 12.73
C GLY A 266 -10.07 10.51 11.36
N VAL A 267 -10.12 9.72 10.31
CA VAL A 267 -9.99 10.18 8.92
C VAL A 267 -11.22 11.01 8.56
N THR A 268 -11.00 12.24 8.15
CA THR A 268 -12.06 13.25 7.99
C THR A 268 -12.24 13.75 6.57
N LYS A 269 -11.22 13.55 5.72
CA LYS A 269 -11.21 14.06 4.35
C LYS A 269 -11.71 13.04 3.32
N SER A 270 -11.67 11.76 3.68
CA SER A 270 -12.17 10.65 2.87
C SER A 270 -12.94 9.67 3.75
N HIS A 271 -13.54 8.65 3.15
CA HIS A 271 -14.31 7.62 3.86
C HIS A 271 -13.53 6.32 3.90
N VAL A 272 -13.05 5.97 5.08
CA VAL A 272 -12.41 4.66 5.29
C VAL A 272 -13.45 3.56 5.10
N MET A 273 -13.14 2.61 4.22
CA MET A 273 -14.03 1.49 3.89
C MET A 273 -13.39 0.16 4.27
N ARG A 274 -14.23 -0.87 4.39
CA ARG A 274 -13.79 -2.24 4.67
C ARG A 274 -14.54 -3.21 3.76
N TYR A 275 -13.81 -4.15 3.15
CA TYR A 275 -14.31 -5.12 2.17
C TYR A 275 -13.85 -6.53 2.54
N GLY A 276 -14.55 -7.56 2.04
CA GLY A 276 -14.20 -8.97 2.19
C GLY A 276 -14.73 -9.61 3.47
N ASP A 277 -13.97 -10.56 4.01
CA ASP A 277 -14.38 -11.42 5.10
C ASP A 277 -14.19 -10.77 6.47
N VAL A 278 -15.27 -10.33 7.09
CA VAL A 278 -15.27 -9.72 8.44
C VAL A 278 -15.46 -10.74 9.57
N SER A 279 -15.42 -12.03 9.29
CA SER A 279 -15.63 -13.07 10.30
C SER A 279 -14.58 -13.05 11.40
N PHE A 280 -13.34 -12.62 11.08
CA PHE A 280 -12.23 -12.52 12.01
C PHE A 280 -11.90 -11.09 12.48
N LYS A 281 -12.84 -10.17 12.38
CA LYS A 281 -12.67 -8.75 12.77
C LYS A 281 -12.34 -8.55 14.26
N GLU A 282 -12.62 -9.55 15.09
CA GLU A 282 -12.30 -9.52 16.52
C GLU A 282 -10.88 -10.02 16.83
N ASP A 283 -10.12 -10.44 15.82
CA ASP A 283 -8.71 -10.75 15.99
C ASP A 283 -7.92 -9.48 16.29
N VAL A 284 -6.87 -9.62 17.11
CA VAL A 284 -6.04 -8.48 17.47
C VAL A 284 -5.08 -8.12 16.34
N ILE A 285 -4.87 -6.82 16.13
CA ILE A 285 -4.03 -6.32 15.03
C ILE A 285 -2.59 -6.86 15.12
N GLY A 286 -2.10 -7.17 16.31
CA GLY A 286 -0.77 -7.75 16.52
C GLY A 286 -0.56 -9.12 15.87
N GLU A 287 -1.63 -9.86 15.57
CA GLU A 287 -1.56 -11.11 14.81
C GLU A 287 -1.09 -10.88 13.35
N PHE A 288 -1.07 -9.64 12.89
CA PHE A 288 -0.69 -9.25 11.53
C PHE A 288 0.57 -8.39 11.50
N ILE A 289 0.71 -7.41 12.41
CA ILE A 289 1.84 -6.46 12.43
C ILE A 289 2.83 -6.70 13.56
N GLY A 290 2.62 -7.76 14.36
CA GLY A 290 3.47 -8.13 15.48
C GLY A 290 3.11 -7.41 16.78
N TYR A 291 3.89 -7.73 17.83
CA TYR A 291 3.64 -7.29 19.20
C TYR A 291 4.84 -6.51 19.76
N PRO A 292 4.87 -5.19 19.68
CA PRO A 292 5.99 -4.40 20.15
C PRO A 292 6.19 -4.58 21.67
N LYS A 293 7.47 -4.60 22.09
CA LYS A 293 7.84 -4.71 23.50
C LYS A 293 7.67 -3.40 24.27
N SER A 294 7.94 -2.28 23.62
CA SER A 294 7.70 -0.92 24.08
C SER A 294 7.93 0.05 22.92
N ARG A 295 7.24 1.16 22.89
CA ARG A 295 7.50 2.27 21.96
C ARG A 295 7.35 3.61 22.65
N ASN A 296 8.13 4.59 22.20
CA ASN A 296 7.90 5.99 22.53
C ASN A 296 7.05 6.54 21.38
N ALA A 297 5.72 6.48 21.53
CA ALA A 297 4.81 7.08 20.58
C ALA A 297 5.05 8.58 20.50
N VAL A 298 5.14 9.12 19.28
CA VAL A 298 5.04 10.56 19.06
C VAL A 298 3.59 10.96 19.35
N PRO A 299 3.33 11.99 20.15
CA PRO A 299 1.96 12.42 20.41
C PRO A 299 1.26 12.79 19.10
N TYR A 300 0.06 12.26 18.89
CA TYR A 300 -0.79 12.62 17.75
C TYR A 300 -0.98 14.15 17.70
N GLN A 301 -0.76 14.73 16.52
CA GLN A 301 -1.03 16.12 16.22
C GLN A 301 -2.02 16.22 15.07
N HIS A 302 -3.12 16.95 15.27
CA HIS A 302 -4.05 17.21 14.18
C HIS A 302 -3.40 18.11 13.13
N SER A 303 -3.44 17.69 11.86
CA SER A 303 -2.94 18.52 10.76
C SER A 303 -3.92 19.62 10.42
N PHE A 304 -3.41 20.82 10.22
CA PHE A 304 -4.18 22.00 9.77
C PHE A 304 -4.05 22.23 8.26
N GLU A 305 -3.05 21.64 7.62
CA GLU A 305 -2.80 21.76 6.20
C GLU A 305 -2.75 20.38 5.56
N GLN A 306 -3.83 20.04 4.85
CA GLN A 306 -3.99 18.78 4.11
C GLN A 306 -4.15 19.10 2.63
N TRP A 307 -3.51 18.29 1.78
CA TRP A 307 -3.59 18.44 0.34
C TRP A 307 -4.29 17.22 -0.28
N ASP A 308 -5.18 17.45 -1.25
CA ASP A 308 -5.67 16.36 -2.10
C ASP A 308 -4.47 15.61 -2.69
N SER A 309 -4.47 14.29 -2.62
CA SER A 309 -3.33 13.46 -3.03
C SER A 309 -2.90 13.73 -4.48
N ARG A 310 -3.84 14.11 -5.36
CA ARG A 310 -3.57 14.46 -6.76
C ARG A 310 -2.95 15.84 -6.96
N ASP A 311 -3.03 16.71 -5.96
CA ASP A 311 -2.52 18.08 -6.05
C ASP A 311 -1.14 18.25 -5.43
N ASN A 312 -0.62 17.21 -4.76
CA ASN A 312 0.64 17.30 -4.01
C ASN A 312 1.82 17.76 -4.87
N GLU A 313 2.02 17.19 -6.06
CA GLU A 313 3.13 17.60 -6.95
C GLU A 313 3.02 19.05 -7.36
N MET A 314 1.82 19.50 -7.73
CA MET A 314 1.58 20.90 -8.11
C MET A 314 1.81 21.85 -6.94
N LEU A 315 1.29 21.49 -5.76
CA LEU A 315 1.42 22.33 -4.56
C LEU A 315 2.86 22.34 -4.02
N PHE A 316 3.57 21.23 -4.11
CA PHE A 316 5.01 21.18 -3.82
C PHE A 316 5.79 22.14 -4.74
N ARG A 317 5.57 22.10 -6.04
CA ARG A 317 6.23 23.01 -7.00
C ARG A 317 5.91 24.48 -6.69
N LEU A 318 4.65 24.78 -6.38
CA LEU A 318 4.24 26.12 -5.96
C LEU A 318 4.92 26.57 -4.67
N TYR A 319 4.96 25.67 -3.66
CA TYR A 319 5.64 25.93 -2.40
C TYR A 319 7.12 26.27 -2.63
N MET A 320 7.82 25.48 -3.41
CA MET A 320 9.22 25.71 -3.75
C MET A 320 9.43 27.03 -4.53
N ALA A 321 8.52 27.39 -5.44
CA ALA A 321 8.57 28.67 -6.18
C ALA A 321 8.41 29.88 -5.25
N GLN A 322 7.65 29.73 -4.15
CA GLN A 322 7.41 30.80 -3.18
C GLN A 322 8.52 30.91 -2.12
N HIS A 323 9.23 29.82 -1.81
CA HIS A 323 10.18 29.76 -0.69
C HIS A 323 11.64 29.65 -1.12
N THR A 324 11.94 29.62 -2.42
CA THR A 324 13.31 29.71 -2.97
C THR A 324 13.57 31.10 -3.59
N THR A 325 14.80 31.37 -3.97
CA THR A 325 15.18 32.65 -4.55
C THR A 325 16.07 32.49 -5.78
N GLY A 326 16.14 33.53 -6.60
CA GLY A 326 17.09 33.62 -7.71
C GLY A 326 16.82 32.61 -8.84
N LYS A 327 17.84 31.83 -9.22
CA LYS A 327 17.71 30.83 -10.31
C LYS A 327 16.81 29.66 -9.93
N GLU A 328 16.86 29.26 -8.68
CA GLU A 328 16.06 28.16 -8.17
C GLU A 328 14.58 28.49 -8.15
N GLN A 329 14.23 29.68 -7.68
CA GLN A 329 12.85 30.19 -7.75
C GLN A 329 12.29 30.16 -9.17
N LYS A 330 13.08 30.66 -10.15
CA LYS A 330 12.66 30.67 -11.56
C LYS A 330 12.44 29.25 -12.09
N LYS A 331 13.29 28.29 -11.72
CA LYS A 331 13.13 26.89 -12.09
C LYS A 331 11.82 26.33 -11.55
N TRP A 332 11.55 26.52 -10.26
CA TRP A 332 10.33 25.99 -9.64
C TRP A 332 9.06 26.68 -10.17
N GLN A 333 9.13 27.99 -10.43
CA GLN A 333 8.04 28.73 -11.05
C GLN A 333 7.71 28.16 -12.44
N GLN A 334 8.73 27.89 -13.26
CA GLN A 334 8.54 27.27 -14.58
C GLN A 334 7.92 25.88 -14.45
N LEU A 335 8.43 25.01 -13.56
CA LEU A 335 7.87 23.67 -13.34
C LEU A 335 6.43 23.70 -12.87
N TYR A 336 6.07 24.67 -12.03
CA TYR A 336 4.68 24.88 -11.61
C TYR A 336 3.78 25.28 -12.79
N GLU A 337 4.23 26.24 -13.62
CA GLU A 337 3.49 26.70 -14.80
C GLU A 337 3.30 25.59 -15.83
N GLU A 338 4.32 24.75 -16.04
CA GLU A 338 4.26 23.55 -16.89
C GLU A 338 3.22 22.54 -16.37
N GLU A 339 3.20 22.29 -15.07
CA GLU A 339 2.21 21.40 -14.45
C GLU A 339 0.79 21.94 -14.63
N VAL A 340 0.57 23.22 -14.36
CA VAL A 340 -0.74 23.88 -14.57
C VAL A 340 -1.18 23.82 -16.04
N ALA A 341 -0.24 23.99 -16.97
CA ALA A 341 -0.53 23.88 -18.41
C ALA A 341 -0.88 22.44 -18.83
N SER A 342 -0.14 21.45 -18.29
CA SER A 342 -0.42 20.03 -18.51
C SER A 342 -1.82 19.66 -18.02
N ARG A 343 -2.18 20.04 -16.79
CA ARG A 343 -3.51 19.79 -16.22
C ARG A 343 -4.63 20.40 -17.09
N LYS A 344 -4.47 21.62 -17.56
CA LYS A 344 -5.43 22.23 -18.49
C LYS A 344 -5.53 21.51 -19.84
N ALA A 345 -4.45 20.90 -20.29
CA ALA A 345 -4.47 20.09 -21.51
C ALA A 345 -5.22 18.77 -21.29
N ILE A 346 -4.99 18.13 -20.15
CA ILE A 346 -5.70 16.90 -19.72
C ILE A 346 -7.20 17.18 -19.59
N ASP A 347 -7.59 18.29 -18.92
CA ASP A 347 -9.00 18.68 -18.78
C ASP A 347 -9.66 18.86 -20.16
N ARG A 348 -8.98 19.53 -21.10
CA ARG A 348 -9.50 19.70 -22.46
C ARG A 348 -9.63 18.39 -23.22
N TYR A 349 -8.68 17.48 -23.05
CA TYR A 349 -8.72 16.15 -23.66
C TYR A 349 -9.96 15.38 -23.21
N PHE A 350 -10.18 15.26 -21.89
CA PHE A 350 -11.32 14.54 -21.36
C PHE A 350 -12.65 15.22 -21.65
N ASN A 351 -12.71 16.55 -21.60
CA ASN A 351 -13.90 17.31 -22.00
C ASN A 351 -14.26 17.12 -23.50
N ALA A 352 -13.27 16.93 -24.35
CA ALA A 352 -13.50 16.63 -25.75
C ALA A 352 -13.92 15.18 -25.99
N LEU A 353 -13.36 14.24 -25.22
CA LEU A 353 -13.65 12.82 -25.32
C LEU A 353 -15.04 12.49 -24.75
N ALA A 354 -15.33 12.96 -23.55
CA ALA A 354 -16.57 12.67 -22.84
C ALA A 354 -17.62 13.76 -23.13
N LYS A 355 -18.25 13.70 -24.32
CA LYS A 355 -19.32 14.63 -24.71
C LYS A 355 -20.61 14.47 -23.91
N GLU A 356 -20.80 13.30 -23.27
CA GLU A 356 -21.98 12.99 -22.48
C GLU A 356 -21.61 12.95 -20.99
N ALA A 357 -22.41 13.60 -20.14
CA ALA A 357 -22.18 13.64 -18.70
C ALA A 357 -22.14 12.25 -18.03
N LYS A 358 -22.80 11.24 -18.61
CA LYS A 358 -22.77 9.86 -18.11
C LYS A 358 -21.38 9.27 -18.00
N TYR A 359 -20.42 9.67 -18.85
CA TYR A 359 -19.05 9.17 -18.81
C TYR A 359 -18.24 9.69 -17.62
N TYR A 360 -18.68 10.78 -16.99
CA TYR A 360 -18.06 11.31 -15.75
C TYR A 360 -18.64 10.71 -14.47
N GLN A 361 -19.72 9.92 -14.58
CA GLN A 361 -20.24 9.19 -13.43
C GLN A 361 -19.24 8.08 -13.05
N MET A 362 -19.21 7.75 -11.76
CA MET A 362 -18.40 6.62 -11.35
C MET A 362 -18.94 5.35 -12.01
N PRO A 363 -18.07 4.55 -12.62
CA PRO A 363 -18.50 3.33 -13.27
C PRO A 363 -18.96 2.30 -12.23
N GLU A 364 -19.85 1.43 -12.62
CA GLU A 364 -19.86 0.05 -12.12
C GLU A 364 -18.43 -0.50 -12.27
N PRO A 365 -18.03 -1.56 -11.52
CA PRO A 365 -16.71 -2.14 -11.67
C PRO A 365 -16.33 -2.33 -13.12
N VAL A 366 -15.05 -2.09 -13.45
CA VAL A 366 -14.58 -2.22 -14.84
C VAL A 366 -14.81 -3.66 -15.33
N GLU A 367 -15.64 -3.82 -16.38
CA GLU A 367 -15.97 -5.14 -16.95
C GLU A 367 -14.91 -5.56 -17.99
N ASN A 368 -14.38 -4.60 -18.75
CA ASN A 368 -13.41 -4.86 -19.80
C ASN A 368 -12.05 -4.26 -19.51
N THR A 369 -11.27 -4.97 -18.68
CA THR A 369 -9.93 -4.55 -18.24
C THR A 369 -8.96 -4.37 -19.42
N GLU A 370 -9.06 -5.19 -20.49
CA GLU A 370 -8.19 -5.05 -21.65
C GLU A 370 -8.45 -3.76 -22.42
N CYS A 371 -9.72 -3.41 -22.66
CA CYS A 371 -10.10 -2.16 -23.29
C CYS A 371 -9.62 -0.99 -22.43
N TYR A 372 -9.84 -1.06 -21.11
CA TYR A 372 -9.44 -0.02 -20.16
C TYR A 372 -7.92 0.20 -20.15
N ALA A 373 -7.14 -0.86 -20.10
CA ALA A 373 -5.68 -0.78 -20.17
C ALA A 373 -5.20 -0.18 -21.49
N ARG A 374 -5.83 -0.54 -22.64
CA ARG A 374 -5.52 0.09 -23.94
C ARG A 374 -5.83 1.58 -23.95
N ALA A 375 -6.98 1.99 -23.41
CA ALA A 375 -7.37 3.39 -23.33
C ALA A 375 -6.37 4.22 -22.54
N ILE A 376 -5.96 3.71 -21.37
CA ILE A 376 -4.95 4.34 -20.52
C ILE A 376 -3.63 4.47 -21.29
N LYS A 377 -3.17 3.39 -21.91
CA LYS A 377 -1.92 3.39 -22.67
C LYS A 377 -1.95 4.40 -23.82
N GLN A 378 -3.02 4.45 -24.61
CA GLN A 378 -3.16 5.42 -25.70
C GLN A 378 -3.15 6.87 -25.19
N PHE A 379 -3.81 7.11 -24.07
CA PHE A 379 -3.76 8.43 -23.42
C PHE A 379 -2.34 8.81 -23.02
N GLU A 380 -1.63 7.92 -22.34
CA GLU A 380 -0.26 8.16 -21.87
C GLU A 380 0.74 8.32 -23.03
N ASP A 381 0.56 7.61 -24.13
CA ASP A 381 1.39 7.75 -25.33
C ASP A 381 1.26 9.17 -25.96
N ILE A 382 0.12 9.86 -25.75
CA ILE A 382 -0.17 11.20 -26.28
C ILE A 382 0.14 12.29 -25.26
N MET A 383 -0.31 12.13 -24.03
CA MET A 383 -0.33 13.16 -22.99
C MET A 383 0.78 13.03 -21.96
N GLY A 384 1.46 11.85 -21.92
CA GLY A 384 2.34 11.46 -20.83
C GLY A 384 1.57 10.96 -19.60
N ARG A 385 2.29 10.29 -18.71
CA ARG A 385 1.76 9.82 -17.43
C ARG A 385 1.60 10.99 -16.46
N SER A 386 0.47 11.08 -15.79
CA SER A 386 0.18 12.11 -14.80
C SER A 386 -0.78 11.60 -13.75
N ASP A 387 -0.43 11.76 -12.47
CA ASP A 387 -1.28 11.37 -11.34
C ASP A 387 -2.59 12.16 -11.33
N TYR A 388 -2.56 13.40 -11.82
CA TYR A 388 -3.75 14.24 -11.99
C TYR A 388 -4.78 13.61 -12.94
N SER A 389 -4.35 12.89 -13.98
CA SER A 389 -5.24 12.29 -14.99
C SER A 389 -6.05 11.12 -14.46
N LEU A 390 -5.57 10.44 -13.40
CA LEU A 390 -6.21 9.25 -12.85
C LEU A 390 -7.67 9.47 -12.44
N LYS A 391 -8.02 10.68 -12.01
CA LYS A 391 -9.41 11.05 -11.65
C LYS A 391 -10.39 10.98 -12.82
N TYR A 392 -9.89 11.04 -14.04
CA TYR A 392 -10.71 11.00 -15.27
C TYR A 392 -10.80 9.61 -15.88
N PHE A 393 -10.10 8.63 -15.35
CA PHE A 393 -10.06 7.30 -15.95
C PHE A 393 -11.40 6.55 -15.84
N ASN A 394 -12.34 7.05 -15.00
CA ASN A 394 -13.73 6.65 -15.05
C ASN A 394 -14.36 6.83 -16.45
N VAL A 395 -13.92 7.84 -17.22
CA VAL A 395 -14.38 8.05 -18.60
C VAL A 395 -14.01 6.84 -19.48
N PHE A 396 -12.76 6.39 -19.38
CA PHE A 396 -12.31 5.20 -20.11
C PHE A 396 -13.04 3.94 -19.67
N ALA A 397 -13.20 3.76 -18.34
CA ALA A 397 -13.92 2.63 -17.78
C ALA A 397 -15.36 2.56 -18.31
N ASN A 398 -16.09 3.68 -18.26
CA ASN A 398 -17.47 3.76 -18.76
C ASN A 398 -17.56 3.52 -20.27
N MET A 399 -16.65 4.09 -21.06
CA MET A 399 -16.63 3.87 -22.52
C MET A 399 -16.34 2.40 -22.85
N CYS A 400 -15.43 1.76 -22.10
CA CYS A 400 -15.10 0.34 -22.31
C CYS A 400 -16.20 -0.62 -21.84
N ASN A 401 -16.94 -0.27 -20.78
CA ASN A 401 -18.09 -1.05 -20.34
C ASN A 401 -19.24 -0.95 -21.37
N GLU A 402 -19.44 0.22 -22.00
CA GLU A 402 -20.43 0.40 -23.03
C GLU A 402 -20.03 -0.26 -24.37
N ASN A 403 -18.75 -0.13 -24.75
CA ASN A 403 -18.21 -0.68 -25.99
C ASN A 403 -16.81 -1.26 -25.80
N PRO A 404 -16.66 -2.59 -25.67
CA PRO A 404 -15.36 -3.24 -25.50
C PRO A 404 -14.35 -2.98 -26.62
N LEU A 405 -14.78 -2.49 -27.78
CA LEU A 405 -13.94 -2.14 -28.92
C LEU A 405 -13.65 -0.64 -29.04
N ALA A 406 -14.05 0.17 -28.06
CA ALA A 406 -13.93 1.64 -28.13
C ALA A 406 -12.52 2.14 -28.43
N PHE A 407 -11.48 1.40 -28.04
CA PHE A 407 -10.06 1.76 -28.23
C PHE A 407 -9.27 0.69 -29.02
N SER A 408 -9.93 -0.04 -29.93
CA SER A 408 -9.30 -1.13 -30.69
C SER A 408 -8.68 -0.72 -32.02
N GLY A 409 -8.71 0.55 -32.40
CA GLY A 409 -8.40 1.05 -33.74
C GLY A 409 -7.05 1.76 -33.91
N TYR A 410 -6.02 1.40 -33.13
CA TYR A 410 -4.65 1.91 -33.34
C TYR A 410 -3.61 0.82 -33.19
#